data_6ff91e55f5a4a9ac242f4b01c48e67ca
#
_entry.id   6ff91e55f5a4a9ac242f4b01c48e67ca
#
_cell.length_a   1.000
_cell.length_b   1.000
_cell.length_c   1.000
_cell.angle_alpha   90.00
_cell.angle_beta   90.00
_cell.angle_gamma   90.00
#
_symmetry.space_group_name_H-M   'P 1'
#
loop_
_entity.id
_entity.type
_entity.pdbx_description
1 polymer ?
#
loop_
_entity_poly.entity_id
_entity_poly.type
_entity_poly.pdbx_seq_one_letter_code
_entity_poly.pdbx_strand_id
1 'polypeptide(L)' 'HHLDTHHHVNNCQYIRMGADYLPEGFEIRQMRAEYKKQALLGDVFYPAVKLEAGKVTVALSAENGEPYAIVEFMSA' A
#
# COMPACT_ATOMS: atom_id res chain seq x y z
N HIS A 1 11.67 0.83 -1.08
CA HIS A 1 11.00 2.12 -1.03
C HIS A 1 11.65 3.04 -0.02
N HIS A 2 11.37 4.33 -0.16
CA HIS A 2 12.01 5.34 0.65
C HIS A 2 11.39 5.43 2.03
N LEU A 3 12.25 5.79 2.99
CA LEU A 3 11.83 6.08 4.34
C LEU A 3 12.03 7.57 4.60
N ASP A 4 11.26 8.12 5.51
CA ASP A 4 11.42 9.52 5.84
C ASP A 4 12.60 9.73 6.79
N THR A 5 12.89 10.98 7.10
CA THR A 5 14.04 11.34 7.94
C THR A 5 13.87 10.94 9.40
N HIS A 6 12.69 10.52 9.79
CA HIS A 6 12.39 10.08 11.15
C HIS A 6 12.41 8.57 11.29
N HIS A 7 12.92 7.87 10.29
CA HIS A 7 13.01 6.41 10.28
C HIS A 7 11.65 5.71 10.25
N HIS A 8 10.62 6.42 9.82
CA HIS A 8 9.28 5.87 9.64
C HIS A 8 8.87 5.95 8.19
N VAL A 9 8.07 4.99 7.76
CA VAL A 9 7.46 5.04 6.43
C VAL A 9 6.25 5.96 6.54
N ASN A 10 6.25 7.05 5.78
CA ASN A 10 5.14 8.00 5.84
C ASN A 10 3.98 7.55 4.94
N ASN A 11 2.83 8.21 5.12
CA ASN A 11 1.60 7.82 4.45
C ASN A 11 1.69 7.85 2.93
N CYS A 12 2.41 8.83 2.38
CA CYS A 12 2.58 8.92 0.92
C CYS A 12 3.35 7.74 0.37
N GLN A 13 4.29 7.21 1.14
CA GLN A 13 5.08 6.05 0.72
C GLN A 13 4.21 4.80 0.63
N TYR A 14 3.28 4.61 1.56
CA TYR A 14 2.36 3.47 1.51
C TYR A 14 1.51 3.52 0.25
N ILE A 15 0.98 4.68 -0.08
CA ILE A 15 0.16 4.84 -1.28
C ILE A 15 1.00 4.58 -2.53
N ARG A 16 2.23 5.09 -2.55
CA ARG A 16 3.13 4.87 -3.68
C ARG A 16 3.48 3.40 -3.86
N MET A 17 3.78 2.70 -2.77
CA MET A 17 4.05 1.27 -2.83
C MET A 17 2.86 0.50 -3.37
N GLY A 18 1.65 0.84 -2.90
CA GLY A 18 0.45 0.19 -3.38
C GLY A 18 0.22 0.44 -4.87
N ALA A 19 0.49 1.65 -5.33
CA ALA A 19 0.29 2.01 -6.73
C ALA A 19 1.20 1.22 -7.68
N ASP A 20 2.34 0.73 -7.20
CA ASP A 20 3.24 -0.07 -8.01
C ASP A 20 2.62 -1.41 -8.45
N TYR A 21 1.55 -1.83 -7.80
CA TYR A 21 0.88 -3.09 -8.10
C TYR A 21 -0.38 -2.93 -8.94
N LEU A 22 -0.66 -1.73 -9.42
CA LEU A 22 -1.83 -1.50 -10.26
C LEU A 22 -1.62 -2.08 -11.64
N PRO A 23 -2.67 -2.68 -12.24
CA PRO A 23 -2.59 -3.15 -13.62
C PRO A 23 -2.32 -1.99 -14.57
N GLU A 24 -1.70 -2.30 -15.70
CA GLU A 24 -1.48 -1.31 -16.73
C GLU A 24 -2.82 -0.76 -17.22
N GLY A 25 -2.89 0.55 -17.36
CA GLY A 25 -4.10 1.21 -17.82
C GLY A 25 -5.15 1.47 -16.74
N PHE A 26 -4.87 1.10 -15.51
CA PHE A 26 -5.80 1.35 -14.41
C PHE A 26 -5.86 2.85 -14.11
N GLU A 27 -7.05 3.43 -14.26
CA GLU A 27 -7.27 4.84 -13.95
C GLU A 27 -7.83 5.00 -12.55
N ILE A 28 -7.08 5.64 -11.70
CA ILE A 28 -7.50 5.85 -10.31
C ILE A 28 -8.51 6.99 -10.27
N ARG A 29 -9.72 6.69 -9.81
CA ARG A 29 -10.75 7.69 -9.56
C ARG A 29 -10.84 8.05 -8.10
N GLN A 30 -10.60 7.05 -7.27
CA GLN A 30 -10.70 7.21 -5.83
C GLN A 30 -9.71 6.28 -5.19
N MET A 31 -9.14 6.68 -4.08
CA MET A 31 -8.31 5.78 -3.30
C MET A 31 -8.57 5.98 -1.82
N ARG A 32 -8.39 4.90 -1.08
CA ARG A 32 -8.52 4.89 0.37
C ARG A 32 -7.31 4.18 0.94
N ALA A 33 -6.86 4.68 2.07
CA ALA A 33 -5.76 4.03 2.77
C ALA A 33 -6.12 3.88 4.24
N GLU A 34 -5.85 2.71 4.78
CA GLU A 34 -6.05 2.43 6.18
C GLU A 34 -4.72 2.04 6.78
N TYR A 35 -4.29 2.78 7.77
CA TYR A 35 -3.00 2.56 8.42
C TYR A 35 -3.21 1.80 9.71
N LYS A 36 -2.58 0.62 9.81
CA LYS A 36 -2.77 -0.29 10.92
C LYS A 36 -1.66 -0.19 11.96
N LYS A 37 -0.43 -0.05 11.51
CA LYS A 37 0.68 0.15 12.41
C LYS A 37 1.82 0.85 11.68
N GLN A 38 2.69 1.47 12.45
CA GLN A 38 3.80 2.23 11.91
C GLN A 38 4.96 1.31 11.54
N ALA A 39 5.48 1.49 10.33
CA ALA A 39 6.66 0.77 9.89
C ALA A 39 7.89 1.61 10.21
N LEU A 40 8.98 0.93 10.51
CA LEU A 40 10.25 1.56 10.82
C LEU A 40 11.28 1.26 9.75
N LEU A 41 12.39 1.98 9.81
CA LEU A 41 13.52 1.73 8.93
C LEU A 41 13.97 0.27 9.07
N GLY A 42 14.11 -0.40 7.95
CA GLY A 42 14.52 -1.80 7.93
C GLY A 42 13.38 -2.79 7.91
N ASP A 43 12.15 -2.32 8.09
CA ASP A 43 10.98 -3.20 7.99
C ASP A 43 10.78 -3.62 6.54
N VAL A 44 10.40 -4.87 6.35
CA VAL A 44 10.17 -5.44 5.03
C VAL A 44 8.67 -5.61 4.83
N PHE A 45 8.19 -5.21 3.66
CA PHE A 45 6.79 -5.32 3.32
C PHE A 45 6.55 -6.49 2.38
N TYR A 46 5.52 -7.26 2.67
CA TYR A 46 5.08 -8.36 1.82
C TYR A 46 3.71 -7.98 1.27
N PRO A 47 3.63 -7.58 0.00
CA PRO A 47 2.37 -7.12 -0.55
C PRO A 47 1.45 -8.29 -0.87
N ALA A 48 0.18 -8.11 -0.59
CA ALA A 48 -0.88 -9.02 -1.03
C ALA A 48 -1.85 -8.19 -1.86
N VAL A 49 -2.06 -8.61 -3.09
CA VAL A 49 -2.86 -7.86 -4.05
C VAL A 49 -4.14 -8.61 -4.38
N LYS A 50 -5.27 -7.93 -4.25
CA LYS A 50 -6.55 -8.48 -4.64
C LYS A 50 -7.11 -7.65 -5.79
N LEU A 51 -7.36 -8.31 -6.91
CA LEU A 51 -7.88 -7.66 -8.11
C LEU A 51 -9.37 -7.94 -8.24
N GLU A 52 -10.14 -6.89 -8.35
CA GLU A 52 -11.57 -6.96 -8.57
C GLU A 52 -11.96 -6.05 -9.71
N ALA A 53 -13.15 -6.21 -10.25
CA ALA A 53 -13.64 -5.33 -11.31
C ALA A 53 -13.71 -3.90 -10.76
N GLY A 54 -12.87 -3.01 -11.29
CA GLY A 54 -12.86 -1.61 -10.89
C GLY A 54 -12.22 -1.32 -9.54
N LYS A 55 -11.55 -2.31 -8.93
CA LYS A 55 -10.95 -2.09 -7.62
C LYS A 55 -9.70 -2.95 -7.44
N VAL A 56 -8.65 -2.34 -6.92
CA VAL A 56 -7.44 -3.06 -6.55
C VAL A 56 -7.15 -2.77 -5.08
N THR A 57 -6.98 -3.82 -4.30
CA THR A 57 -6.65 -3.71 -2.89
C THR A 57 -5.24 -4.26 -2.69
N VAL A 58 -4.38 -3.45 -2.08
CA VAL A 58 -3.02 -3.86 -1.77
C VAL A 58 -2.82 -3.80 -0.26
N ALA A 59 -2.54 -4.94 0.34
CA ALA A 59 -2.21 -5.01 1.75
C ALA A 59 -0.69 -5.12 1.87
N LEU A 60 -0.09 -4.15 2.55
CA LEU A 60 1.34 -4.14 2.80
C LEU A 60 1.56 -4.68 4.20
N SER A 61 2.03 -5.91 4.27
CA SER A 61 2.03 -6.66 5.52
C SER A 61 3.43 -7.02 6.00
N ALA A 62 3.52 -7.28 7.30
CA ALA A 62 4.73 -7.80 7.91
C ALA A 62 4.85 -9.30 7.61
N GLU A 63 5.99 -9.88 7.95
CA GLU A 63 6.27 -11.30 7.72
C GLU A 63 5.25 -12.21 8.41
N ASN A 64 4.73 -11.80 9.55
CA ASN A 64 3.74 -12.59 10.28
C ASN A 64 2.31 -12.42 9.74
N GLY A 65 2.14 -11.63 8.68
CA GLY A 65 0.83 -11.40 8.08
C GLY A 65 0.06 -10.21 8.61
N GLU A 66 0.56 -9.53 9.64
CA GLU A 66 -0.10 -8.34 10.16
C GLU A 66 0.10 -7.17 9.21
N PRO A 67 -0.98 -6.50 8.79
CA PRO A 67 -0.83 -5.40 7.85
C PRO A 67 -0.31 -4.13 8.50
N TYR A 68 0.61 -3.46 7.81
CA TYR A 68 0.99 -2.10 8.14
C TYR A 68 -0.01 -1.11 7.56
N ALA A 69 -0.43 -1.37 6.34
CA ALA A 69 -1.38 -0.52 5.67
C ALA A 69 -2.15 -1.31 4.63
N ILE A 70 -3.38 -0.89 4.38
CA ILE A 70 -4.20 -1.46 3.30
C ILE A 70 -4.60 -0.27 2.43
N VAL A 71 -4.29 -0.36 1.15
CA VAL A 71 -4.59 0.71 0.19
C VAL A 71 -5.54 0.17 -0.85
N GLU A 72 -6.63 0.89 -1.08
CA GLU A 72 -7.61 0.55 -2.10
C GLU A 72 -7.61 1.60 -3.19
N PHE A 73 -7.56 1.15 -4.42
CA PHE A 73 -7.64 2.02 -5.61
C PHE A 73 -8.90 1.64 -6.36
N MET A 74 -9.73 2.62 -6.66
CA MET A 74 -10.98 2.38 -7.36
C MET A 74 -10.98 3.14 -8.67
N SER A 75 -11.40 2.46 -9.73
CA SER A 75 -11.51 3.07 -11.06
C SER A 75 -12.93 3.55 -11.30
N ALA A 76 -13.08 4.25 -12.41
CA ALA A 76 -14.39 4.72 -12.86
C ALA A 76 -15.34 3.55 -13.15
#